data_b955fda256837917ffbdb2a145589165
#
_entry.id   b955fda256837917ffbdb2a145589165
#
_cell.length_a   1.000
_cell.length_b   1.000
_cell.length_c   1.000
_cell.angle_alpha   90.00
_cell.angle_beta   90.00
_cell.angle_gamma   90.00
#
_symmetry.space_group_name_H-M   'P 1'
#
loop_
_entity.id
_entity.type
_entity.pdbx_description
1 polymer ?
#
loop_
_entity_poly.entity_id
_entity_poly.type
_entity_poly.pdbx_seq_one_letter_code
_entity_poly.pdbx_strand_id
1 'polypeptide(L)'
;NITVIKSLKTGEISIGIWRDNEMNIKDFKWTREPDDYTLTDDKIEIITQPGTDLWQRTYYHFRNDNAPVLQIETEEKFFSFIVKTDFKESHHRFDQCGVVMYLDSENWLKGSIEYENDNFQHLGSVVTNNGYSDWATTEINAEIKSMWYRLSRREDDYCIECSEDGIRFKQMRICHMWAGAGKIKFGIYACSPEDSSFKAVFTDMKLTECQWKAHDGQKPDEM
;
A
#
# COMPACT_ATOMS: atom_id res chain seq x y z
N ASN A 1 -2.66 -9.47 -24.80
CA ASN A 1 -2.70 -8.20 -25.54
C ASN A 1 -1.33 -7.55 -25.44
N ILE A 2 -0.71 -7.27 -26.60
CA ILE A 2 0.61 -6.64 -26.69
C ILE A 2 0.34 -5.15 -26.93
N THR A 3 0.66 -4.31 -25.95
CA THR A 3 0.61 -2.85 -26.10
C THR A 3 2.02 -2.36 -26.45
N VAL A 4 2.18 -1.78 -27.64
CA VAL A 4 3.44 -1.20 -28.11
C VAL A 4 3.45 0.29 -27.76
N ILE A 5 4.29 0.70 -26.82
CA ILE A 5 4.53 2.12 -26.54
C ILE A 5 5.73 2.58 -27.37
N LYS A 6 5.51 3.51 -28.31
CA LYS A 6 6.59 4.19 -29.03
C LYS A 6 7.09 5.36 -28.22
N SER A 7 8.30 5.25 -27.67
CA SER A 7 9.05 6.41 -27.16
C SER A 7 9.74 7.08 -28.35
N LEU A 8 9.40 8.33 -28.62
CA LEU A 8 10.04 9.18 -29.62
C LEU A 8 11.13 10.03 -28.97
N LYS A 9 12.27 9.43 -28.61
CA LYS A 9 13.59 10.10 -28.57
C LYS A 9 14.68 9.05 -28.33
N THR A 10 15.59 8.95 -29.29
CA THR A 10 16.75 8.03 -29.37
C THR A 10 16.38 6.57 -29.73
N GLY A 11 16.52 6.23 -30.98
CA GLY A 11 16.59 4.99 -31.76
C GLY A 11 16.69 3.58 -31.11
N GLU A 12 16.34 3.39 -29.84
CA GLU A 12 16.24 2.08 -29.21
C GLU A 12 14.78 1.83 -28.81
N ILE A 13 14.16 0.87 -29.51
CA ILE A 13 12.83 0.37 -29.15
C ILE A 13 13.02 -0.61 -28.00
N SER A 14 12.88 -0.18 -26.75
CA SER A 14 12.69 -1.11 -25.65
C SER A 14 11.23 -1.55 -25.64
N ILE A 15 10.97 -2.78 -26.10
CA ILE A 15 9.67 -3.42 -25.97
C ILE A 15 9.58 -3.90 -24.53
N GLY A 16 9.01 -3.07 -23.64
CA GLY A 16 8.61 -3.50 -22.31
C GLY A 16 7.42 -4.44 -22.46
N ILE A 17 7.66 -5.75 -22.44
CA ILE A 17 6.59 -6.75 -22.37
C ILE A 17 6.16 -6.81 -20.91
N TRP A 18 5.15 -6.02 -20.53
CA TRP A 18 4.41 -6.26 -19.31
C TRP A 18 3.63 -7.57 -19.51
N ARG A 19 4.09 -8.61 -18.88
CA ARG A 19 3.23 -9.75 -18.59
C ARG A 19 2.58 -9.44 -17.26
N ASP A 20 1.27 -9.73 -17.11
CA ASP A 20 0.64 -9.85 -15.80
C ASP A 20 1.46 -10.90 -15.04
N ASN A 21 2.47 -10.45 -14.31
CA ASN A 21 3.33 -11.35 -13.56
C ASN A 21 2.62 -11.55 -12.22
N GLU A 22 2.20 -12.77 -11.99
CA GLU A 22 1.97 -13.23 -10.62
C GLU A 22 3.26 -12.93 -9.84
N MET A 23 3.14 -12.10 -8.81
CA MET A 23 4.30 -11.71 -8.00
C MET A 23 4.73 -12.93 -7.19
N ASN A 24 6.01 -13.27 -7.26
CA ASN A 24 6.53 -14.29 -6.40
C ASN A 24 6.75 -13.69 -5.00
N ILE A 25 5.99 -14.14 -4.02
CA ILE A 25 6.10 -13.71 -2.62
C ILE A 25 7.53 -13.86 -2.09
N LYS A 26 8.31 -14.83 -2.60
CA LYS A 26 9.71 -15.07 -2.21
C LYS A 26 10.67 -13.93 -2.61
N ASP A 27 10.26 -13.05 -3.52
CA ASP A 27 11.06 -11.89 -3.92
C ASP A 27 10.91 -10.72 -2.93
N PHE A 28 9.88 -10.76 -2.09
CA PHE A 28 9.67 -9.79 -1.02
C PHE A 28 10.67 -9.98 0.12
N LYS A 29 11.01 -8.88 0.77
CA LYS A 29 11.93 -8.86 1.91
C LYS A 29 11.33 -8.07 3.06
N TRP A 30 11.53 -8.58 4.27
CA TRP A 30 11.19 -7.85 5.47
C TRP A 30 12.09 -6.62 5.64
N THR A 31 11.49 -5.47 5.81
CA THR A 31 12.16 -4.29 6.37
C THR A 31 12.18 -4.40 7.89
N ARG A 32 11.06 -4.86 8.46
CA ARG A 32 10.93 -5.29 9.86
C ARG A 32 10.12 -6.57 9.88
N GLU A 33 10.75 -7.62 10.33
CA GLU A 33 10.16 -8.96 10.39
C GLU A 33 9.31 -9.10 11.66
N PRO A 34 8.06 -9.57 11.58
CA PRO A 34 7.26 -9.86 12.78
C PRO A 34 7.75 -11.12 13.47
N ASP A 35 7.39 -11.31 14.74
CA ASP A 35 7.77 -12.51 15.50
C ASP A 35 7.02 -13.75 15.02
N ASP A 36 5.82 -13.61 14.45
CA ASP A 36 5.00 -14.71 13.97
C ASP A 36 4.34 -14.38 12.63
N TYR A 37 4.62 -15.20 11.64
CA TYR A 37 4.04 -15.08 10.29
C TYR A 37 4.11 -16.39 9.52
N THR A 38 3.30 -16.49 8.47
CA THR A 38 3.33 -17.58 7.50
C THR A 38 3.42 -17.02 6.08
N LEU A 39 4.36 -17.54 5.28
CA LEU A 39 4.49 -17.26 3.85
C LEU A 39 4.23 -18.53 3.07
N THR A 40 3.29 -18.48 2.13
CA THR A 40 3.08 -19.50 1.10
C THR A 40 3.27 -18.90 -0.28
N ASP A 41 3.10 -19.66 -1.35
CA ASP A 41 3.26 -19.11 -2.71
C ASP A 41 2.15 -18.11 -3.09
N ASP A 42 0.99 -18.14 -2.41
CA ASP A 42 -0.21 -17.35 -2.73
C ASP A 42 -0.76 -16.51 -1.56
N LYS A 43 -0.20 -16.68 -0.34
CA LYS A 43 -0.74 -16.08 0.86
C LYS A 43 0.37 -15.67 1.84
N ILE A 44 0.13 -14.52 2.50
CA ILE A 44 0.92 -14.06 3.64
C ILE A 44 -0.02 -13.87 4.83
N GLU A 45 0.34 -14.44 5.98
CA GLU A 45 -0.32 -14.20 7.26
C GLU A 45 0.67 -13.54 8.21
N ILE A 46 0.26 -12.47 8.86
CA ILE A 46 1.03 -11.74 9.87
C ILE A 46 0.24 -11.72 11.15
N ILE A 47 0.81 -12.19 12.24
CA ILE A 47 0.27 -11.97 13.59
C ILE A 47 0.87 -10.65 14.10
N THR A 48 0.02 -9.65 14.28
CA THR A 48 0.47 -8.33 14.72
C THR A 48 0.92 -8.37 16.17
N GLN A 49 1.77 -7.42 16.55
CA GLN A 49 2.32 -7.31 17.90
C GLN A 49 1.81 -6.03 18.55
N PRO A 50 1.50 -6.05 19.86
CA PRO A 50 1.11 -4.87 20.61
C PRO A 50 2.13 -3.74 20.52
N GLY A 51 1.67 -2.50 20.45
CA GLY A 51 2.51 -1.31 20.43
C GLY A 51 3.26 -1.07 19.12
N THR A 52 2.84 -1.73 18.03
CA THR A 52 3.44 -1.52 16.71
C THR A 52 2.64 -0.50 15.89
N ASP A 53 3.32 0.42 15.20
CA ASP A 53 2.69 1.46 14.39
C ASP A 53 3.67 2.08 13.38
N LEU A 54 3.11 2.90 12.47
CA LEU A 54 3.82 3.86 11.63
C LEU A 54 3.17 5.23 11.81
N TRP A 55 3.80 6.10 12.58
CA TRP A 55 3.39 7.48 12.81
C TRP A 55 4.57 8.41 13.06
N GLN A 56 4.54 9.62 12.48
CA GLN A 56 5.58 10.61 12.67
C GLN A 56 5.00 11.97 13.05
N ARG A 57 5.25 12.38 14.29
CA ARG A 57 5.13 13.71 14.92
C ARG A 57 3.77 14.39 14.87
N THR A 58 3.17 14.57 13.70
CA THR A 58 2.03 15.47 13.46
C THR A 58 0.99 15.39 14.58
N TYR A 59 0.65 16.52 15.18
CA TYR A 59 -0.33 16.75 16.23
C TYR A 59 -0.01 16.02 17.56
N TYR A 60 0.23 14.71 17.52
CA TYR A 60 0.46 13.89 18.74
C TYR A 60 1.89 13.95 19.27
N HIS A 61 2.85 14.50 18.51
CA HIS A 61 4.27 14.70 18.85
C HIS A 61 5.08 13.42 19.14
N PHE A 62 4.48 12.23 19.10
CA PHE A 62 5.22 10.97 19.20
C PHE A 62 5.73 10.48 17.84
N ARG A 63 6.65 9.55 17.91
CA ARG A 63 7.14 8.80 16.76
C ARG A 63 6.99 7.32 17.05
N ASN A 64 6.43 6.57 16.13
CA ASN A 64 6.44 5.13 16.14
C ASN A 64 6.76 4.64 14.75
N ASP A 65 7.77 3.77 14.62
CA ASP A 65 8.29 3.28 13.36
C ASP A 65 8.75 1.82 13.52
N ASN A 66 7.84 0.97 14.02
CA ASN A 66 8.15 -0.41 14.36
C ASN A 66 7.16 -1.43 13.78
N ALA A 67 6.17 -1.02 13.00
CA ALA A 67 5.26 -1.95 12.34
C ALA A 67 6.02 -2.90 11.39
N PRO A 68 5.67 -4.19 11.35
CA PRO A 68 6.15 -5.11 10.33
C PRO A 68 5.82 -4.63 8.92
N VAL A 69 6.84 -4.67 8.04
CA VAL A 69 6.72 -4.24 6.64
C VAL A 69 7.42 -5.25 5.75
N LEU A 70 6.70 -5.83 4.79
CA LEU A 70 7.20 -6.75 3.79
C LEU A 70 7.11 -6.11 2.41
N GLN A 71 8.22 -5.94 1.71
CA GLN A 71 8.30 -5.15 0.48
C GLN A 71 9.16 -5.78 -0.60
N ILE A 72 8.89 -5.39 -1.84
CA ILE A 72 9.75 -5.57 -3.00
C ILE A 72 10.28 -4.21 -3.47
N GLU A 73 11.48 -4.21 -4.05
CA GLU A 73 12.15 -3.02 -4.56
C GLU A 73 11.94 -2.89 -6.07
N THR A 74 11.78 -1.66 -6.57
CA THR A 74 11.63 -1.39 -8.00
C THR A 74 12.20 -0.03 -8.41
N GLU A 75 12.64 0.09 -9.66
CA GLU A 75 12.93 1.34 -10.36
C GLU A 75 11.83 1.74 -11.35
N GLU A 76 10.81 0.86 -11.52
CA GLU A 76 9.67 1.13 -12.41
C GLU A 76 8.92 2.37 -11.96
N LYS A 77 8.69 3.29 -12.90
CA LYS A 77 8.06 4.58 -12.62
C LYS A 77 6.55 4.58 -12.84
N PHE A 78 6.04 3.60 -13.57
CA PHE A 78 4.62 3.50 -13.91
C PHE A 78 4.12 2.08 -13.67
N PHE A 79 3.46 1.84 -12.55
CA PHE A 79 2.89 0.54 -12.21
C PHE A 79 1.68 0.66 -11.28
N SER A 80 0.95 -0.43 -11.13
CA SER A 80 -0.05 -0.62 -10.07
C SER A 80 0.22 -1.93 -9.33
N PHE A 81 0.32 -1.85 -8.02
CA PHE A 81 0.35 -2.99 -7.11
C PHE A 81 -1.02 -3.20 -6.49
N ILE A 82 -1.56 -4.40 -6.60
CA ILE A 82 -2.88 -4.77 -6.08
C ILE A 82 -2.69 -5.87 -5.05
N VAL A 83 -3.42 -5.79 -3.94
CA VAL A 83 -3.46 -6.83 -2.90
C VAL A 83 -4.82 -6.85 -2.22
N LYS A 84 -5.31 -8.03 -1.88
CA LYS A 84 -6.45 -8.22 -0.99
C LYS A 84 -5.97 -8.42 0.43
N THR A 85 -6.60 -7.71 1.37
CA THR A 85 -6.43 -7.92 2.80
C THR A 85 -7.67 -8.55 3.41
N ASP A 86 -7.50 -9.48 4.33
CA ASP A 86 -8.55 -10.00 5.21
C ASP A 86 -8.14 -9.68 6.66
N PHE A 87 -9.04 -9.03 7.37
CA PHE A 87 -8.83 -8.53 8.73
C PHE A 87 -10.00 -8.91 9.66
N LYS A 88 -10.55 -10.10 9.45
CA LYS A 88 -11.68 -10.62 10.25
C LYS A 88 -11.42 -10.63 11.74
N GLU A 89 -10.18 -10.83 12.12
CA GLU A 89 -9.77 -10.95 13.51
C GLU A 89 -9.41 -9.61 14.17
N SER A 90 -9.44 -8.48 13.41
CA SER A 90 -9.27 -7.15 14.02
C SER A 90 -10.41 -6.87 14.99
N HIS A 91 -10.08 -6.44 16.20
CA HIS A 91 -11.05 -6.33 17.29
C HIS A 91 -10.71 -5.24 18.30
N HIS A 92 -9.58 -4.59 18.15
CA HIS A 92 -9.14 -3.52 19.04
C HIS A 92 -8.85 -2.26 18.24
N ARG A 93 -9.06 -1.12 18.86
CA ARG A 93 -8.84 0.18 18.26
C ARG A 93 -7.48 0.27 17.59
N PHE A 94 -7.47 0.78 16.36
CA PHE A 94 -6.30 0.94 15.49
C PHE A 94 -5.66 -0.37 14.97
N ASP A 95 -6.20 -1.55 15.25
CA ASP A 95 -5.78 -2.75 14.51
C ASP A 95 -5.90 -2.49 13.02
N GLN A 96 -4.80 -2.63 12.27
CA GLN A 96 -4.75 -2.22 10.88
C GLN A 96 -3.84 -3.08 10.01
N CYS A 97 -4.22 -3.23 8.74
CA CYS A 97 -3.38 -3.85 7.72
C CYS A 97 -3.72 -3.31 6.34
N GLY A 98 -2.74 -3.25 5.46
CA GLY A 98 -2.94 -2.70 4.12
C GLY A 98 -1.69 -2.63 3.27
N VAL A 99 -1.71 -1.70 2.31
CA VAL A 99 -0.57 -1.42 1.43
C VAL A 99 0.35 -0.37 2.04
N VAL A 100 1.61 -0.44 1.67
CA VAL A 100 2.63 0.50 2.10
C VAL A 100 3.68 0.72 1.00
N MET A 101 4.18 1.93 0.90
CA MET A 101 5.48 2.25 0.34
C MET A 101 6.32 2.83 1.46
N TYR A 102 7.41 2.18 1.80
CA TYR A 102 8.26 2.60 2.92
C TYR A 102 9.70 2.70 2.44
N LEU A 103 10.22 3.92 2.39
CA LEU A 103 11.61 4.19 2.03
C LEU A 103 12.50 4.21 3.26
N ASP A 104 12.13 5.02 4.24
CA ASP A 104 12.76 5.19 5.53
C ASP A 104 11.74 5.71 6.58
N SER A 105 12.17 5.94 7.81
CA SER A 105 11.31 6.40 8.91
C SER A 105 10.65 7.77 8.69
N GLU A 106 11.18 8.57 7.79
CA GLU A 106 10.71 9.94 7.53
C GLU A 106 9.94 10.07 6.19
N ASN A 107 9.97 9.01 5.35
CA ASN A 107 9.37 9.03 4.02
C ASN A 107 8.66 7.72 3.70
N TRP A 108 7.34 7.71 3.84
CA TRP A 108 6.50 6.54 3.56
C TRP A 108 5.04 6.95 3.36
N LEU A 109 4.27 6.06 2.75
CA LEU A 109 2.82 6.17 2.67
C LEU A 109 2.18 4.81 2.97
N LYS A 110 0.99 4.82 3.54
CA LYS A 110 0.18 3.62 3.81
C LYS A 110 -1.30 3.86 3.50
N GLY A 111 -2.00 2.79 3.14
CA GLY A 111 -3.46 2.77 3.02
C GLY A 111 -4.02 1.49 3.62
N SER A 112 -5.01 1.61 4.49
CA SER A 112 -5.52 0.50 5.29
C SER A 112 -6.93 0.75 5.79
N ILE A 113 -7.51 -0.30 6.37
CA ILE A 113 -8.54 -0.13 7.40
C ILE A 113 -7.85 0.08 8.74
N GLU A 114 -8.54 0.73 9.64
CA GLU A 114 -8.18 0.87 11.07
C GLU A 114 -9.45 0.59 11.87
N TYR A 115 -9.46 -0.50 12.62
CA TYR A 115 -10.61 -0.86 13.45
C TYR A 115 -10.84 0.22 14.52
N GLU A 116 -12.07 0.62 14.76
CA GLU A 116 -12.43 1.55 15.83
C GLU A 116 -13.32 0.90 16.87
N ASN A 117 -14.44 0.29 16.44
CA ASN A 117 -15.39 -0.40 17.30
C ASN A 117 -16.32 -1.29 16.46
N ASP A 118 -17.30 -1.95 17.11
CA ASP A 118 -18.23 -2.87 16.45
C ASP A 118 -19.21 -2.19 15.47
N ASN A 119 -19.33 -0.87 15.48
CA ASN A 119 -20.25 -0.15 14.60
C ASN A 119 -19.55 0.36 13.34
N PHE A 120 -18.33 0.86 13.47
CA PHE A 120 -17.57 1.42 12.35
C PHE A 120 -16.06 1.21 12.51
N GLN A 121 -15.37 1.35 11.41
CA GLN A 121 -13.93 1.39 11.30
C GLN A 121 -13.54 2.47 10.31
N HIS A 122 -12.29 2.89 10.33
CA HIS A 122 -11.79 3.88 9.41
C HIS A 122 -11.13 3.22 8.19
N LEU A 123 -11.52 3.66 7.00
CA LEU A 123 -10.74 3.45 5.79
C LEU A 123 -9.84 4.66 5.63
N GLY A 124 -8.54 4.47 5.79
CA GLY A 124 -7.60 5.57 5.94
C GLY A 124 -6.37 5.47 5.07
N SER A 125 -5.69 6.60 4.97
CA SER A 125 -4.36 6.70 4.39
C SER A 125 -3.52 7.68 5.16
N VAL A 126 -2.22 7.38 5.28
CA VAL A 126 -1.23 8.28 5.85
C VAL A 126 -0.12 8.50 4.84
N VAL A 127 0.29 9.73 4.67
CA VAL A 127 1.47 10.11 3.88
C VAL A 127 2.44 10.83 4.80
N THR A 128 3.66 10.32 4.88
CA THR A 128 4.73 10.93 5.67
C THR A 128 5.81 11.42 4.73
N ASN A 129 6.03 12.71 4.70
CA ASN A 129 7.11 13.38 4.00
C ASN A 129 7.97 14.13 5.00
N ASN A 130 9.28 13.94 4.95
CA ASN A 130 10.24 14.61 5.82
C ASN A 130 9.86 14.51 7.32
N GLY A 131 9.33 13.35 7.72
CA GLY A 131 9.00 13.02 9.09
C GLY A 131 7.76 13.70 9.69
N TYR A 132 6.81 14.11 8.85
CA TYR A 132 5.49 14.57 9.27
C TYR A 132 4.40 13.79 8.56
N SER A 133 3.53 13.17 9.36
CA SER A 133 2.41 12.36 8.87
C SER A 133 1.19 13.21 8.59
N ASP A 134 0.55 12.95 7.47
CA ASP A 134 -0.71 13.53 7.02
C ASP A 134 -1.74 12.41 6.89
N TRP A 135 -2.77 12.42 7.73
CA TRP A 135 -3.75 11.34 7.86
C TRP A 135 -5.13 11.78 7.37
N ALA A 136 -5.74 10.96 6.54
CA ALA A 136 -7.12 11.13 6.07
C ALA A 136 -7.91 9.85 6.27
N THR A 137 -9.16 9.96 6.73
CA THR A 137 -10.04 8.83 6.99
C THR A 137 -11.45 9.04 6.47
N THR A 138 -12.12 7.91 6.22
CA THR A 138 -13.57 7.84 5.98
C THR A 138 -14.13 6.70 6.83
N GLU A 139 -15.23 6.93 7.52
CA GLU A 139 -15.91 5.88 8.26
C GLU A 139 -16.57 4.88 7.30
N ILE A 140 -16.36 3.60 7.57
CA ILE A 140 -17.01 2.49 6.88
C ILE A 140 -17.58 1.50 7.89
N ASN A 141 -18.54 0.67 7.44
CA ASN A 141 -19.16 -0.33 8.31
C ASN A 141 -18.12 -1.34 8.83
N ALA A 142 -18.17 -1.63 10.14
CA ALA A 142 -17.30 -2.61 10.78
C ALA A 142 -17.56 -4.08 10.33
N GLU A 143 -18.67 -4.36 9.65
CA GLU A 143 -18.95 -5.66 9.03
C GLU A 143 -18.10 -5.95 7.79
N ILE A 144 -17.48 -4.93 7.19
CA ILE A 144 -16.51 -5.11 6.10
C ILE A 144 -15.25 -5.74 6.70
N LYS A 145 -14.91 -6.96 6.29
CA LYS A 145 -13.80 -7.74 6.86
C LYS A 145 -12.71 -8.08 5.84
N SER A 146 -12.85 -7.60 4.62
CA SER A 146 -11.80 -7.68 3.59
C SER A 146 -11.85 -6.47 2.68
N MET A 147 -10.70 -6.10 2.12
CA MET A 147 -10.56 -4.97 1.21
C MET A 147 -9.42 -5.25 0.22
N TRP A 148 -9.65 -4.94 -1.05
CA TRP A 148 -8.56 -4.83 -2.02
C TRP A 148 -8.02 -3.41 -2.02
N TYR A 149 -6.70 -3.29 -2.02
CA TYR A 149 -6.01 -2.02 -2.23
C TYR A 149 -5.27 -2.06 -3.55
N ARG A 150 -5.21 -0.91 -4.20
CA ARG A 150 -4.35 -0.67 -5.35
C ARG A 150 -3.48 0.55 -5.07
N LEU A 151 -2.17 0.35 -5.06
CA LEU A 151 -1.17 1.41 -5.00
C LEU A 151 -0.59 1.59 -6.38
N SER A 152 -0.86 2.74 -6.99
CA SER A 152 -0.33 3.10 -8.31
C SER A 152 0.74 4.17 -8.19
N ARG A 153 1.79 4.05 -9.02
CA ARG A 153 2.88 5.01 -9.13
C ARG A 153 2.90 5.65 -10.52
N ARG A 154 3.10 6.96 -10.56
CA ARG A 154 3.47 7.74 -11.74
C ARG A 154 4.62 8.66 -11.34
N GLU A 155 5.86 8.26 -11.66
CA GLU A 155 7.12 8.90 -11.27
C GLU A 155 7.26 9.02 -9.75
N ASP A 156 7.06 10.18 -9.14
CA ASP A 156 7.08 10.46 -7.70
C ASP A 156 5.70 10.80 -7.11
N ASP A 157 4.65 10.62 -7.94
CA ASP A 157 3.26 10.73 -7.53
C ASP A 157 2.62 9.35 -7.34
N TYR A 158 1.72 9.27 -6.37
CA TYR A 158 1.09 8.01 -5.96
C TYR A 158 -0.41 8.16 -5.81
N CYS A 159 -1.14 7.12 -6.20
CA CYS A 159 -2.56 6.99 -5.96
C CYS A 159 -2.83 5.73 -5.13
N ILE A 160 -3.59 5.88 -4.04
CA ILE A 160 -4.13 4.76 -3.28
C ILE A 160 -5.61 4.67 -3.59
N GLU A 161 -6.05 3.46 -3.92
CA GLU A 161 -7.44 3.15 -4.20
C GLU A 161 -7.85 1.90 -3.41
N CYS A 162 -9.15 1.75 -3.14
CA CYS A 162 -9.74 0.60 -2.47
C CYS A 162 -10.89 0.00 -3.27
N SER A 163 -11.19 -1.27 -3.01
CA SER A 163 -12.32 -1.98 -3.60
C SER A 163 -12.82 -3.09 -2.68
N GLU A 164 -14.13 -3.23 -2.54
CA GLU A 164 -14.76 -4.32 -1.79
C GLU A 164 -14.92 -5.59 -2.65
N ASP A 165 -14.92 -5.45 -3.99
CA ASP A 165 -15.15 -6.55 -4.95
C ASP A 165 -13.91 -6.92 -5.78
N GLY A 166 -12.79 -6.18 -5.65
CA GLY A 166 -11.57 -6.36 -6.44
C GLY A 166 -11.70 -5.93 -7.90
N ILE A 167 -12.82 -5.34 -8.30
CA ILE A 167 -13.14 -4.95 -9.68
C ILE A 167 -13.28 -3.44 -9.80
N ARG A 168 -14.07 -2.82 -8.94
CA ARG A 168 -14.36 -1.38 -8.94
C ARG A 168 -13.55 -0.68 -7.87
N PHE A 169 -12.47 -0.06 -8.29
CA PHE A 169 -11.60 0.70 -7.39
C PHE A 169 -12.06 2.15 -7.26
N LYS A 170 -12.05 2.65 -6.03
CA LYS A 170 -12.39 4.03 -5.66
C LYS A 170 -11.14 4.70 -5.12
N GLN A 171 -10.87 5.92 -5.55
CA GLN A 171 -9.75 6.71 -5.06
C GLN A 171 -9.91 7.02 -3.57
N MET A 172 -8.87 6.70 -2.81
CA MET A 172 -8.71 7.12 -1.41
C MET A 172 -7.84 8.38 -1.32
N ARG A 173 -6.71 8.39 -2.05
CA ARG A 173 -5.74 9.47 -1.97
C ARG A 173 -4.90 9.57 -3.24
N ILE A 174 -4.61 10.80 -3.63
CA ILE A 174 -3.48 11.16 -4.51
C ILE A 174 -2.48 11.93 -3.67
N CYS A 175 -1.20 11.63 -3.78
CA CYS A 175 -0.15 12.30 -3.03
C CYS A 175 1.18 12.31 -3.79
N HIS A 176 2.01 13.29 -3.44
CA HIS A 176 3.39 13.40 -3.88
C HIS A 176 4.34 12.91 -2.78
N MET A 177 5.41 12.22 -3.19
CA MET A 177 6.47 11.76 -2.27
C MET A 177 7.82 12.36 -2.70
N TRP A 178 8.28 13.36 -1.98
CA TRP A 178 9.53 14.08 -2.31
C TRP A 178 10.76 13.15 -2.46
N ALA A 179 10.79 12.07 -1.71
CA ALA A 179 11.84 11.05 -1.81
C ALA A 179 11.50 9.91 -2.78
N GLY A 180 10.37 9.97 -3.47
CA GLY A 180 9.78 8.86 -4.24
C GLY A 180 10.19 8.77 -5.71
N ALA A 181 11.03 9.69 -6.22
CA ALA A 181 11.36 9.77 -7.64
C ALA A 181 12.32 8.66 -8.15
N GLY A 182 13.11 8.07 -7.26
CA GLY A 182 14.14 7.07 -7.59
C GLY A 182 13.64 5.63 -7.44
N LYS A 183 14.57 4.79 -7.00
CA LYS A 183 14.29 3.43 -6.57
C LYS A 183 13.42 3.48 -5.31
N ILE A 184 12.33 2.71 -5.29
CA ILE A 184 11.40 2.64 -4.17
C ILE A 184 11.18 1.21 -3.71
N LYS A 185 10.55 1.07 -2.54
CA LYS A 185 10.06 -0.21 -2.01
C LYS A 185 8.58 -0.08 -1.71
N PHE A 186 7.81 -1.09 -2.10
CA PHE A 186 6.37 -1.14 -1.84
C PHE A 186 5.95 -2.56 -1.46
N GLY A 187 4.83 -2.68 -0.79
CA GLY A 187 4.29 -3.97 -0.37
C GLY A 187 3.17 -3.85 0.63
N ILE A 188 3.28 -4.59 1.72
CA ILE A 188 2.25 -4.74 2.74
C ILE A 188 2.79 -4.46 4.14
N TYR A 189 1.87 -4.10 5.04
CA TYR A 189 2.14 -3.94 6.46
C TYR A 189 0.93 -4.35 7.30
N ALA A 190 1.16 -4.68 8.56
CA ALA A 190 0.12 -4.88 9.56
C ALA A 190 0.64 -4.46 10.93
N CYS A 191 -0.21 -3.89 11.78
CA CYS A 191 0.17 -3.52 13.14
C CYS A 191 -1.02 -3.38 14.09
N SER A 192 -0.73 -3.43 15.38
CA SER A 192 -1.65 -3.17 16.48
C SER A 192 -1.03 -2.10 17.39
N PRO A 193 -1.43 -0.82 17.24
CA PRO A 193 -0.85 0.28 18.00
C PRO A 193 -1.09 0.23 19.51
N GLU A 194 -2.17 -0.38 19.94
CA GLU A 194 -2.51 -0.56 21.35
C GLU A 194 -2.18 -1.98 21.84
N ASP A 195 -2.68 -2.38 23.01
CA ASP A 195 -2.43 -3.71 23.60
C ASP A 195 -3.34 -4.77 22.95
N SER A 196 -3.02 -5.08 21.71
CA SER A 196 -3.78 -6.00 20.85
C SER A 196 -2.87 -6.80 19.94
N SER A 197 -3.41 -7.88 19.41
CA SER A 197 -2.83 -8.71 18.37
C SER A 197 -3.93 -9.33 17.53
N PHE A 198 -3.83 -9.29 16.22
CA PHE A 198 -4.75 -9.98 15.31
C PHE A 198 -4.00 -10.59 14.14
N LYS A 199 -4.66 -11.50 13.44
CA LYS A 199 -4.12 -12.10 12.22
C LYS A 199 -4.58 -11.31 11.00
N ALA A 200 -3.65 -10.64 10.34
CA ALA A 200 -3.82 -10.02 9.02
C ALA A 200 -3.46 -11.02 7.92
N VAL A 201 -4.32 -11.16 6.90
CA VAL A 201 -4.08 -12.08 5.78
C VAL A 201 -4.05 -11.30 4.48
N PHE A 202 -3.07 -11.60 3.63
CA PHE A 202 -2.87 -10.96 2.33
C PHE A 202 -2.85 -12.00 1.22
N THR A 203 -3.66 -11.77 0.19
CA THR A 203 -3.80 -12.63 -0.99
C THR A 203 -3.94 -11.80 -2.27
N ASP A 204 -4.05 -12.44 -3.41
CA ASP A 204 -4.33 -11.82 -4.72
C ASP A 204 -3.32 -10.71 -5.08
N MET A 205 -2.04 -10.86 -4.72
CA MET A 205 -1.01 -9.88 -5.02
C MET A 205 -0.66 -9.89 -6.49
N LYS A 206 -0.76 -8.72 -7.12
CA LYS A 206 -0.48 -8.52 -8.55
C LYS A 206 0.30 -7.23 -8.78
N LEU A 207 1.24 -7.31 -9.72
CA LEU A 207 1.89 -6.14 -10.29
C LEU A 207 1.46 -6.00 -11.74
N THR A 208 0.93 -4.85 -12.10
CA THR A 208 0.39 -4.58 -13.44
C THR A 208 0.96 -3.28 -14.00
N GLU A 209 0.72 -3.02 -15.29
CA GLU A 209 0.87 -1.67 -15.82
C GLU A 209 0.03 -0.68 -15.00
N CYS A 210 0.42 0.58 -15.02
CA CYS A 210 -0.25 1.62 -14.23
C CYS A 210 -1.73 1.75 -14.62
N GLN A 211 -2.62 1.45 -13.68
CA GLN A 211 -4.07 1.52 -13.85
C GLN A 211 -4.67 2.84 -13.35
N TRP A 212 -3.85 3.71 -12.77
CA TRP A 212 -4.29 5.04 -12.38
C TRP A 212 -4.49 5.90 -13.63
N LYS A 213 -5.76 6.19 -13.93
CA LYS A 213 -6.16 6.98 -15.10
C LYS A 213 -6.41 8.42 -14.70
N ALA A 214 -6.09 9.34 -15.62
CA ALA A 214 -6.51 10.73 -15.48
C ALA A 214 -8.04 10.85 -15.43
N HIS A 215 -8.52 11.87 -14.71
CA HIS A 215 -9.92 12.25 -14.78
C HIS A 215 -10.31 12.71 -16.19
N ASP A 216 -11.58 12.57 -16.55
CA ASP A 216 -12.09 12.98 -17.86
C ASP A 216 -11.69 14.42 -18.21
N GLY A 217 -11.09 14.59 -19.38
CA GLY A 217 -10.62 15.89 -19.86
C GLY A 217 -9.25 16.32 -19.32
N GLN A 218 -8.57 15.48 -18.54
CA GLN A 218 -7.21 15.73 -18.06
C GLN A 218 -6.22 14.79 -18.73
N LYS A 219 -5.04 15.29 -19.04
CA LYS A 219 -3.96 14.53 -19.68
C LYS A 219 -2.62 14.85 -19.00
N PRO A 220 -2.38 14.32 -17.80
CA PRO A 220 -1.19 14.65 -17.00
C PRO A 220 0.13 14.24 -17.67
N ASP A 221 0.09 13.27 -18.57
CA ASP A 221 1.29 12.75 -19.24
C ASP A 221 1.66 13.54 -20.51
N GLU A 222 0.92 14.57 -20.87
CA GLU A 222 1.19 15.42 -22.05
C GLU A 222 1.80 16.78 -21.71
N MET A 223 2.22 17.03 -20.47
CA MET A 223 2.85 18.28 -20.02
C MET A 223 4.36 18.25 -20.17
#